data_eddcc09c3bc8bb9debead48275f08b45
#
_entry.id   eddcc09c3bc8bb9debead48275f08b45
#
_cell.length_a   1.000
_cell.length_b   1.000
_cell.length_c   1.000
_cell.angle_alpha   90.00
_cell.angle_beta   90.00
_cell.angle_gamma   90.00
#
_symmetry.space_group_name_H-M   'P 1'
#
loop_
_entity.id
_entity.type
_entity.pdbx_description
1 polymer ?
#
loop_
_entity_poly.entity_id
_entity_poly.type
_entity_poly.pdbx_seq_one_letter_code
_entity_poly.pdbx_strand_id
1 'polypeptide(L)'
;MCYFVTIGVGAAADVILTRSSELTIRAAVNPCLTRLFPPGDRLYWVTHGWCACDIVYGERRHGEDPEADRAKFRARGWSEAKVARAVAAKHRERPYVPRDQREATPRDSLMDLLAALSVCPGGVRIFAHMYKGAQDEERVTGQTGGAMCIDDLKEAPDFPVDAVVAITPSPDSPRG
;
A
#
# COMPACT_ATOMS: atom_id res chain seq x y z
N MET A 1 12.27 12.39 -2.37
CA MET A 1 12.06 10.95 -2.59
C MET A 1 10.63 10.61 -2.20
N CYS A 2 9.87 10.02 -3.12
CA CYS A 2 8.46 9.69 -2.89
C CYS A 2 8.13 8.31 -3.48
N TYR A 3 7.26 7.57 -2.77
CA TYR A 3 6.69 6.36 -3.33
C TYR A 3 5.60 6.67 -4.34
N PHE A 4 5.56 5.86 -5.39
CA PHE A 4 4.44 5.74 -6.30
C PHE A 4 4.04 4.27 -6.38
N VAL A 5 2.74 4.01 -6.34
CA VAL A 5 2.18 2.69 -6.61
C VAL A 5 1.74 2.66 -8.06
N THR A 6 2.26 1.71 -8.82
CA THR A 6 1.81 1.42 -10.19
C THR A 6 0.87 0.24 -10.14
N ILE A 7 -0.28 0.34 -10.78
CA ILE A 7 -1.15 -0.80 -11.05
C ILE A 7 -1.13 -1.12 -12.54
N GLY A 8 -1.06 -2.41 -12.84
CA GLY A 8 -1.22 -2.96 -14.19
C GLY A 8 -2.54 -3.70 -14.26
N VAL A 9 -3.37 -3.37 -15.23
CA VAL A 9 -4.73 -3.93 -15.38
C VAL A 9 -5.04 -4.25 -16.84
N GLY A 10 -5.89 -5.25 -17.05
CA GLY A 10 -6.45 -5.53 -18.37
C GLY A 10 -7.41 -4.43 -18.86
N ALA A 11 -7.72 -4.45 -20.15
CA ALA A 11 -8.55 -3.43 -20.81
C ALA A 11 -9.97 -3.28 -20.23
N ALA A 12 -10.50 -4.30 -19.58
CA ALA A 12 -11.86 -4.28 -19.01
C ALA A 12 -11.97 -3.47 -17.70
N ALA A 13 -10.86 -3.00 -17.13
CA ALA A 13 -10.83 -2.36 -15.81
C ALA A 13 -11.13 -0.84 -15.82
N ASP A 14 -11.21 -0.20 -16.99
CA ASP A 14 -11.32 1.27 -17.12
C ASP A 14 -12.52 1.87 -16.34
N VAL A 15 -13.65 1.16 -16.30
CA VAL A 15 -14.87 1.63 -15.60
C VAL A 15 -14.68 1.68 -14.09
N ILE A 16 -13.86 0.78 -13.54
CA ILE A 16 -13.59 0.72 -12.09
C ILE A 16 -12.63 1.84 -11.69
N LEU A 17 -11.63 2.11 -12.51
CA LEU A 17 -10.63 3.15 -12.24
C LEU A 17 -11.22 4.55 -12.11
N THR A 18 -12.31 4.84 -12.83
CA THR A 18 -12.99 6.16 -12.78
C THR A 18 -13.82 6.37 -11.52
N ARG A 19 -14.07 5.35 -10.72
CA ARG A 19 -14.96 5.42 -9.53
C ARG A 19 -14.27 5.77 -8.23
N SER A 20 -12.95 5.75 -8.17
CA SER A 20 -12.22 6.09 -6.94
C SER A 20 -12.18 7.62 -6.78
N SER A 21 -12.80 8.15 -5.72
CA SER A 21 -12.86 9.59 -5.44
C SER A 21 -11.69 10.08 -4.57
N GLU A 22 -11.04 9.19 -3.83
CA GLU A 22 -9.99 9.56 -2.86
C GLU A 22 -8.58 9.37 -3.40
N LEU A 23 -8.42 8.52 -4.43
CA LEU A 23 -7.14 8.25 -5.05
C LEU A 23 -6.99 9.00 -6.36
N THR A 24 -5.82 9.55 -6.59
CA THR A 24 -5.45 10.10 -7.88
C THR A 24 -4.88 9.00 -8.76
N ILE A 25 -5.58 8.69 -9.86
CA ILE A 25 -5.19 7.66 -10.82
C ILE A 25 -4.86 8.32 -12.14
N ARG A 26 -3.65 8.10 -12.65
CA ARG A 26 -3.19 8.67 -13.93
C ARG A 26 -2.35 7.66 -14.70
N ALA A 27 -2.37 7.72 -16.02
CA ALA A 27 -1.56 6.85 -16.88
C ALA A 27 -0.07 6.93 -16.48
N ALA A 28 0.55 5.77 -16.33
CA ALA A 28 1.98 5.68 -16.06
C ALA A 28 2.75 5.69 -17.39
N VAL A 29 3.59 6.70 -17.59
CA VAL A 29 4.31 6.92 -18.86
C VAL A 29 5.78 6.49 -18.83
N ASN A 30 6.28 5.98 -17.69
CA ASN A 30 7.65 5.51 -17.59
C ASN A 30 7.87 4.24 -18.41
N PRO A 31 8.73 4.23 -19.45
CA PRO A 31 8.91 3.08 -20.34
C PRO A 31 9.60 1.89 -19.65
N CYS A 32 10.26 2.08 -18.50
CA CYS A 32 10.82 0.97 -17.74
C CYS A 32 9.73 0.11 -17.10
N LEU A 33 8.60 0.70 -16.71
CA LEU A 33 7.47 -0.03 -16.11
C LEU A 33 6.87 -1.03 -17.09
N THR A 34 6.77 -0.71 -18.39
CA THR A 34 6.19 -1.63 -19.39
C THR A 34 6.96 -2.94 -19.54
N ARG A 35 8.22 -2.98 -19.10
CA ARG A 35 9.05 -4.19 -19.12
C ARG A 35 8.86 -5.06 -17.89
N LEU A 36 8.33 -4.49 -16.81
CA LEU A 36 8.08 -5.18 -15.54
C LEU A 36 6.73 -5.88 -15.51
N PHE A 37 5.76 -5.37 -16.28
CA PHE A 37 4.41 -5.90 -16.33
C PHE A 37 4.20 -6.78 -17.56
N PRO A 38 3.23 -7.70 -17.53
CA PRO A 38 2.87 -8.50 -18.71
C PRO A 38 2.47 -7.62 -19.90
N PRO A 39 2.78 -8.05 -21.12
CA PRO A 39 2.33 -7.37 -22.33
C PRO A 39 0.80 -7.25 -22.36
N GLY A 40 0.32 -6.06 -22.66
CA GLY A 40 -1.13 -5.77 -22.74
C GLY A 40 -1.73 -5.17 -21.48
N ASP A 41 -1.01 -5.16 -20.36
CA ASP A 41 -1.45 -4.41 -19.18
C ASP A 41 -1.39 -2.90 -19.46
N ARG A 42 -2.46 -2.20 -19.07
CA ARG A 42 -2.47 -0.74 -18.99
C ARG A 42 -1.96 -0.33 -17.63
N LEU A 43 -1.01 0.59 -17.61
CA LEU A 43 -0.31 0.97 -16.39
C LEU A 43 -0.80 2.33 -15.90
N TYR A 44 -1.09 2.40 -14.60
CA TYR A 44 -1.53 3.61 -13.94
C TYR A 44 -0.75 3.83 -12.65
N TRP A 45 -0.34 5.07 -12.41
CA TRP A 45 0.10 5.50 -11.09
C TRP A 45 -1.11 5.78 -10.20
N VAL A 46 -1.05 5.27 -8.99
CA VAL A 46 -2.03 5.51 -7.94
C VAL A 46 -1.35 6.24 -6.81
N THR A 47 -1.87 7.41 -6.47
CA THR A 47 -1.36 8.27 -5.41
C THR A 47 -2.49 8.80 -4.55
N HIS A 48 -2.14 9.28 -3.35
CA HIS A 48 -2.99 10.14 -2.54
C HIS A 48 -2.35 11.53 -2.51
N GLY A 49 -2.97 12.49 -3.20
CA GLY A 49 -2.34 13.78 -3.46
C GLY A 49 -1.11 13.64 -4.38
N TRP A 50 0.07 14.06 -3.90
CA TRP A 50 1.28 14.13 -4.72
C TRP A 50 2.08 12.82 -4.80
N CYS A 51 1.88 11.90 -3.87
CA CYS A 51 2.63 10.64 -3.81
C CYS A 51 1.83 9.52 -3.16
N ALA A 52 2.39 8.31 -3.12
CA ALA A 52 1.80 7.14 -2.48
C ALA A 52 2.46 6.79 -1.13
N CYS A 53 3.14 7.74 -0.49
CA CYS A 53 3.82 7.46 0.79
C CYS A 53 2.85 7.03 1.88
N ASP A 54 1.66 7.64 1.95
CA ASP A 54 0.62 7.30 2.91
C ASP A 54 0.03 5.90 2.66
N ILE A 55 0.02 5.47 1.40
CA ILE A 55 -0.42 4.14 0.99
C ILE A 55 0.62 3.09 1.38
N VAL A 56 1.89 3.32 1.02
CA VAL A 56 2.98 2.35 1.21
C VAL A 56 3.33 2.18 2.68
N TYR A 57 3.45 3.28 3.41
CA TYR A 57 3.74 3.24 4.85
C TYR A 57 2.53 2.90 5.72
N GLY A 58 1.33 2.96 5.13
CA GLY A 58 0.10 2.66 5.86
C GLY A 58 -0.07 3.54 7.10
N GLU A 59 -0.59 2.92 8.13
CA GLU A 59 -0.96 3.58 9.39
C GLU A 59 0.22 4.05 10.27
N ARG A 60 1.41 4.28 9.73
CA ARG A 60 2.53 4.87 10.53
C ARG A 60 2.18 6.21 11.17
N ARG A 61 1.04 6.79 10.80
CA ARG A 61 0.49 8.00 11.45
C ARG A 61 -0.08 7.74 12.84
N HIS A 62 -0.54 6.50 13.09
CA HIS A 62 -1.03 6.11 14.40
C HIS A 62 0.09 5.48 15.23
N GLY A 63 0.07 5.73 16.54
CA GLY A 63 0.97 5.08 17.48
C GLY A 63 0.71 3.57 17.50
N GLU A 64 1.74 2.78 17.75
CA GLU A 64 1.57 1.37 18.10
C GLU A 64 0.75 1.26 19.39
N ASP A 65 0.14 0.09 19.65
CA ASP A 65 -0.55 -0.16 20.89
C ASP A 65 0.38 0.16 22.10
N PRO A 66 -0.07 1.01 23.05
CA PRO A 66 0.71 1.36 24.22
C PRO A 66 1.21 0.17 25.01
N GLU A 67 0.43 -0.93 25.07
CA GLU A 67 0.85 -2.14 25.78
C GLU A 67 1.95 -2.90 25.02
N ALA A 68 1.87 -2.95 23.68
CA ALA A 68 2.93 -3.52 22.86
C ALA A 68 4.23 -2.73 23.00
N ASP A 69 4.17 -1.40 23.05
CA ASP A 69 5.34 -0.56 23.31
C ASP A 69 5.92 -0.78 24.70
N ARG A 70 5.07 -0.91 25.73
CA ARG A 70 5.51 -1.25 27.09
C ARG A 70 6.24 -2.58 27.13
N ALA A 71 5.66 -3.62 26.53
CA ALA A 71 6.27 -4.94 26.46
C ALA A 71 7.64 -4.88 25.77
N LYS A 72 7.76 -4.16 24.66
CA LYS A 72 9.01 -3.97 23.91
C LYS A 72 10.10 -3.27 24.73
N PHE A 73 9.74 -2.24 25.50
CA PHE A 73 10.70 -1.52 26.33
C PHE A 73 11.09 -2.33 27.59
N ARG A 74 10.15 -3.06 28.22
CA ARG A 74 10.44 -4.00 29.29
C ARG A 74 11.41 -5.09 28.86
N ALA A 75 11.22 -5.68 27.67
CA ALA A 75 12.12 -6.68 27.11
C ALA A 75 13.55 -6.16 26.90
N ARG A 76 13.74 -4.84 26.78
CA ARG A 76 15.05 -4.18 26.75
C ARG A 76 15.64 -3.89 28.12
N GLY A 77 15.01 -4.33 29.20
CA GLY A 77 15.46 -4.13 30.57
C GLY A 77 15.24 -2.72 31.11
N TRP A 78 14.32 -1.93 30.56
CA TRP A 78 14.05 -0.59 31.05
C TRP A 78 13.21 -0.64 32.33
N SER A 79 13.48 0.29 33.26
CA SER A 79 12.66 0.44 34.47
C SER A 79 11.25 0.95 34.12
N GLU A 80 10.26 0.60 34.93
CA GLU A 80 8.85 1.01 34.71
C GLU A 80 8.71 2.52 34.56
N ALA A 81 9.42 3.32 35.34
CA ALA A 81 9.40 4.77 35.23
C ALA A 81 9.96 5.28 33.88
N LYS A 82 10.99 4.60 33.35
CA LYS A 82 11.55 4.92 32.02
C LYS A 82 10.60 4.48 30.92
N VAL A 83 9.99 3.30 31.03
CA VAL A 83 8.97 2.78 30.10
C VAL A 83 7.79 3.75 30.05
N ALA A 84 7.23 4.12 31.18
CA ALA A 84 6.07 5.03 31.25
C ALA A 84 6.36 6.39 30.54
N ARG A 85 7.52 6.98 30.80
CA ARG A 85 7.92 8.25 30.16
C ARG A 85 8.11 8.10 28.65
N ALA A 86 8.74 7.03 28.19
CA ALA A 86 8.97 6.78 26.77
C ALA A 86 7.66 6.54 26.01
N VAL A 87 6.77 5.73 26.58
CA VAL A 87 5.44 5.49 26.01
C VAL A 87 4.64 6.79 25.95
N ALA A 88 4.59 7.57 27.05
CA ALA A 88 3.88 8.83 27.08
C ALA A 88 4.43 9.85 26.07
N ALA A 89 5.75 9.92 25.87
CA ALA A 89 6.37 10.78 24.86
C ALA A 89 6.00 10.34 23.44
N LYS A 90 6.12 9.04 23.13
CA LYS A 90 5.79 8.47 21.82
C LYS A 90 4.32 8.71 21.45
N HIS A 91 3.41 8.48 22.41
CA HIS A 91 1.97 8.63 22.16
C HIS A 91 1.48 10.07 22.15
N ARG A 92 2.26 11.02 22.67
CA ARG A 92 2.00 12.46 22.50
C ARG A 92 2.23 12.89 21.05
N GLU A 93 3.27 12.35 20.40
CA GLU A 93 3.59 12.66 19.01
C GLU A 93 2.72 11.89 18.02
N ARG A 94 2.35 10.66 18.39
CA ARG A 94 1.54 9.76 17.55
C ARG A 94 0.51 9.04 18.43
N PRO A 95 -0.68 9.60 18.62
CA PRO A 95 -1.73 8.98 19.41
C PRO A 95 -2.12 7.63 18.85
N TYR A 96 -2.27 6.65 19.73
CA TYR A 96 -2.88 5.38 19.37
C TYR A 96 -4.38 5.58 19.18
N VAL A 97 -4.90 5.12 18.05
CA VAL A 97 -6.33 5.06 17.76
C VAL A 97 -6.68 3.59 17.49
N PRO A 98 -7.63 2.99 18.23
CA PRO A 98 -8.10 1.63 17.97
C PRO A 98 -8.56 1.47 16.51
N ARG A 99 -8.33 0.29 15.91
CA ARG A 99 -8.58 0.05 14.48
C ARG A 99 -10.04 0.31 14.07
N ASP A 100 -10.97 -0.04 14.93
CA ASP A 100 -12.41 0.15 14.76
C ASP A 100 -12.87 1.63 14.83
N GLN A 101 -12.00 2.52 15.33
CA GLN A 101 -12.25 3.96 15.47
C GLN A 101 -11.47 4.80 14.45
N ARG A 102 -10.74 4.16 13.54
CA ARG A 102 -9.94 4.86 12.53
C ARG A 102 -10.81 5.22 11.35
N GLU A 103 -10.63 6.42 10.86
CA GLU A 103 -11.15 6.79 9.55
C GLU A 103 -10.47 5.95 8.47
N ALA A 104 -11.18 5.70 7.36
CA ALA A 104 -10.62 5.02 6.19
C ALA A 104 -9.33 5.73 5.75
N THR A 105 -8.30 4.94 5.51
CA THR A 105 -6.99 5.46 5.11
C THR A 105 -6.86 5.40 3.58
N PRO A 106 -5.92 6.17 2.98
CA PRO A 106 -5.61 6.02 1.55
C PRO A 106 -5.18 4.58 1.19
N ARG A 107 -4.64 3.83 2.15
CA ARG A 107 -4.33 2.41 1.95
C ARG A 107 -5.60 1.57 1.87
N ASP A 108 -6.59 1.83 2.72
CA ASP A 108 -7.88 1.12 2.65
C ASP A 108 -8.57 1.38 1.32
N SER A 109 -8.58 2.63 0.85
CA SER A 109 -9.12 3.00 -0.47
C SER A 109 -8.41 2.28 -1.62
N LEU A 110 -7.07 2.09 -1.53
CA LEU A 110 -6.35 1.27 -2.49
C LEU A 110 -6.74 -0.21 -2.38
N MET A 111 -6.88 -0.75 -1.15
CA MET A 111 -7.29 -2.15 -0.98
C MET A 111 -8.67 -2.43 -1.58
N ASP A 112 -9.62 -1.51 -1.42
CA ASP A 112 -10.95 -1.63 -2.01
C ASP A 112 -10.90 -1.57 -3.54
N LEU A 113 -10.09 -0.68 -4.09
CA LEU A 113 -9.83 -0.62 -5.53
C LEU A 113 -9.22 -1.92 -6.06
N LEU A 114 -8.20 -2.46 -5.38
CA LEU A 114 -7.54 -3.70 -5.78
C LEU A 114 -8.48 -4.91 -5.67
N ALA A 115 -9.32 -4.96 -4.64
CA ALA A 115 -10.33 -6.00 -4.50
C ALA A 115 -11.30 -5.98 -5.69
N ALA A 116 -11.82 -4.80 -6.06
CA ALA A 116 -12.70 -4.65 -7.22
C ALA A 116 -12.00 -5.02 -8.55
N LEU A 117 -10.73 -4.68 -8.71
CA LEU A 117 -9.96 -4.99 -9.93
C LEU A 117 -9.53 -6.45 -10.02
N SER A 118 -9.33 -7.12 -8.88
CA SER A 118 -8.85 -8.51 -8.84
C SER A 118 -9.84 -9.52 -9.45
N VAL A 119 -11.12 -9.19 -9.44
CA VAL A 119 -12.18 -10.03 -10.05
C VAL A 119 -12.43 -9.74 -11.54
N CYS A 120 -11.77 -8.70 -12.09
CA CYS A 120 -11.88 -8.38 -13.52
C CYS A 120 -11.08 -9.35 -14.39
N PRO A 121 -11.49 -9.57 -15.65
CA PRO A 121 -10.68 -10.32 -16.62
C PRO A 121 -9.27 -9.72 -16.75
N GLY A 122 -8.25 -10.58 -16.61
CA GLY A 122 -6.84 -10.17 -16.58
C GLY A 122 -6.30 -9.83 -15.20
N GLY A 123 -7.17 -9.65 -14.20
CA GLY A 123 -6.79 -9.32 -12.82
C GLY A 123 -6.07 -7.98 -12.68
N VAL A 124 -5.42 -7.79 -11.57
CA VAL A 124 -4.61 -6.60 -11.28
C VAL A 124 -3.23 -7.00 -10.73
N ARG A 125 -2.24 -6.22 -11.08
CA ARG A 125 -0.87 -6.32 -10.54
C ARG A 125 -0.48 -5.00 -9.94
N ILE A 126 0.32 -5.05 -8.88
CA ILE A 126 0.82 -3.86 -8.21
C ILE A 126 2.35 -3.85 -8.22
N PHE A 127 2.90 -2.65 -8.21
CA PHE A 127 4.33 -2.40 -8.05
C PHE A 127 4.51 -1.07 -7.33
N ALA A 128 5.18 -1.08 -6.19
CA ALA A 128 5.54 0.16 -5.49
C ALA A 128 7.03 0.42 -5.63
N HIS A 129 7.39 1.65 -5.95
CA HIS A 129 8.79 2.07 -6.08
C HIS A 129 9.02 3.45 -5.48
N MET A 130 10.20 3.62 -4.87
CA MET A 130 10.59 4.92 -4.31
C MET A 130 11.43 5.70 -5.32
N TYR A 131 10.81 6.66 -5.97
CA TYR A 131 11.47 7.53 -6.93
C TYR A 131 12.34 8.60 -6.23
N LYS A 132 13.53 8.78 -6.76
CA LYS A 132 14.51 9.78 -6.29
C LYS A 132 14.52 11.02 -7.16
N GLY A 133 14.07 10.88 -8.41
CA GLY A 133 14.02 11.92 -9.43
C GLY A 133 12.66 12.03 -10.10
N ALA A 134 12.66 12.40 -11.37
CA ALA A 134 11.47 12.46 -12.20
C ALA A 134 10.94 11.03 -12.46
N GLN A 135 9.70 10.78 -12.07
CA GLN A 135 9.09 9.44 -12.08
C GLN A 135 8.89 8.85 -13.50
N ASP A 136 8.81 9.69 -14.50
CA ASP A 136 8.67 9.34 -15.92
C ASP A 136 10.00 9.02 -16.61
N GLU A 137 11.11 9.48 -16.04
CA GLU A 137 12.47 9.34 -16.60
C GLU A 137 13.35 8.38 -15.80
N GLU A 138 13.06 8.18 -14.51
CA GLU A 138 13.88 7.37 -13.63
C GLU A 138 13.92 5.91 -14.09
N ARG A 139 15.13 5.35 -14.15
CA ARG A 139 15.32 3.95 -14.47
C ARG A 139 14.83 3.07 -13.31
N VAL A 140 13.70 2.45 -13.51
CA VAL A 140 13.09 1.55 -12.54
C VAL A 140 13.51 0.11 -12.84
N THR A 141 13.90 -0.61 -11.81
CA THR A 141 14.15 -2.05 -11.85
C THR A 141 13.30 -2.72 -10.78
N GLY A 142 12.81 -3.90 -11.05
CA GLY A 142 12.01 -4.67 -10.11
C GLY A 142 12.12 -6.16 -10.39
N GLN A 143 11.62 -6.94 -9.46
CA GLN A 143 11.54 -8.40 -9.59
C GLN A 143 10.11 -8.80 -9.96
N THR A 144 9.95 -9.92 -10.63
CA THR A 144 8.65 -10.55 -10.75
C THR A 144 8.33 -11.18 -9.39
N GLY A 145 7.35 -10.62 -8.71
CA GLY A 145 6.80 -11.19 -7.47
C GLY A 145 5.84 -12.34 -7.78
N GLY A 146 5.42 -13.03 -6.74
CA GLY A 146 4.38 -14.05 -6.82
C GLY A 146 2.98 -13.46 -6.93
N ALA A 147 2.00 -14.27 -6.58
CA ALA A 147 0.62 -13.83 -6.33
C ALA A 147 0.42 -13.65 -4.82
N MET A 148 -0.41 -12.67 -4.45
CA MET A 148 -0.79 -12.39 -3.06
C MET A 148 -2.30 -12.21 -3.00
N CYS A 149 -2.94 -12.82 -2.01
CA CYS A 149 -4.35 -12.57 -1.74
C CYS A 149 -4.55 -11.15 -1.25
N ILE A 150 -5.65 -10.52 -1.63
CA ILE A 150 -5.98 -9.16 -1.17
C ILE A 150 -6.06 -9.08 0.35
N ASP A 151 -6.53 -10.13 1.03
CA ASP A 151 -6.61 -10.15 2.48
C ASP A 151 -5.22 -10.23 3.12
N ASP A 152 -4.31 -11.01 2.55
CA ASP A 152 -2.91 -11.05 2.98
C ASP A 152 -2.23 -9.69 2.82
N LEU A 153 -2.52 -8.96 1.74
CA LEU A 153 -1.99 -7.62 1.50
C LEU A 153 -2.55 -6.59 2.50
N LYS A 154 -3.84 -6.72 2.87
CA LYS A 154 -4.46 -5.87 3.89
C LYS A 154 -3.81 -6.04 5.26
N GLU A 155 -3.43 -7.26 5.59
CA GLU A 155 -2.84 -7.61 6.88
C GLU A 155 -1.31 -7.43 6.90
N ALA A 156 -0.67 -7.35 5.74
CA ALA A 156 0.78 -7.20 5.64
C ALA A 156 1.25 -5.90 6.33
N PRO A 157 2.23 -5.99 7.24
CA PRO A 157 2.78 -4.80 7.90
C PRO A 157 3.51 -3.89 6.91
N ASP A 158 4.12 -4.50 5.89
CA ASP A 158 4.89 -3.80 4.86
C ASP A 158 4.26 -4.02 3.49
N PHE A 159 4.18 -2.94 2.72
CA PHE A 159 3.74 -2.99 1.34
C PHE A 159 4.88 -3.56 0.45
N PRO A 160 4.57 -4.44 -0.53
CA PRO A 160 5.61 -4.96 -1.41
C PRO A 160 6.24 -3.84 -2.24
N VAL A 161 7.57 -3.68 -2.11
CA VAL A 161 8.35 -2.65 -2.79
C VAL A 161 9.32 -3.33 -3.76
N ASP A 162 9.52 -2.73 -4.92
CA ASP A 162 10.42 -3.20 -5.98
C ASP A 162 10.11 -4.64 -6.50
N ALA A 163 8.87 -5.07 -6.34
CA ALA A 163 8.37 -6.32 -6.86
C ALA A 163 6.99 -6.15 -7.51
N VAL A 164 6.80 -6.73 -8.68
CA VAL A 164 5.47 -6.81 -9.34
C VAL A 164 4.72 -8.00 -8.74
N VAL A 165 3.63 -7.73 -8.04
CA VAL A 165 2.81 -8.75 -7.36
C VAL A 165 1.43 -8.81 -8.00
N ALA A 166 1.00 -10.01 -8.41
CA ALA A 166 -0.36 -10.24 -8.85
C ALA A 166 -1.30 -10.33 -7.65
N ILE A 167 -2.40 -9.58 -7.68
CA ILE A 167 -3.39 -9.60 -6.59
C ILE A 167 -4.51 -10.57 -6.97
N THR A 168 -4.75 -11.52 -6.09
CA THR A 168 -5.87 -12.46 -6.22
C THR A 168 -7.01 -12.04 -5.30
N PRO A 169 -8.28 -12.29 -5.70
CA PRO A 169 -9.42 -11.99 -4.85
C PRO A 169 -9.39 -12.82 -3.57
N SER A 170 -10.12 -12.36 -2.56
CA SER A 170 -10.39 -13.15 -1.37
C SER A 170 -11.05 -14.49 -1.74
N PRO A 171 -10.69 -15.61 -1.10
CA PRO A 171 -11.32 -16.90 -1.33
C PRO A 171 -12.83 -16.88 -1.06
N ASP A 172 -13.29 -15.99 -0.18
CA ASP A 172 -14.70 -15.80 0.17
C ASP A 172 -15.43 -14.81 -0.75
N SER A 173 -14.75 -14.23 -1.74
CA SER A 173 -15.40 -13.32 -2.68
C SER A 173 -16.34 -14.08 -3.61
N PRO A 174 -17.61 -13.63 -3.76
CA PRO A 174 -18.54 -14.27 -4.68
C PRO A 174 -17.96 -14.19 -6.10
N ARG A 175 -17.77 -15.34 -6.72
CA ARG A 175 -17.41 -15.44 -8.13
C ARG A 175 -18.63 -14.99 -8.95
N GLY A 176 -18.55 -13.79 -9.50
CA GLY A 176 -19.58 -13.26 -10.39
C GLY A 176 -19.71 -14.02 -11.72
#